data_6b0ef0d51444462205fda35f3db947b6
#
_entry.id   6b0ef0d51444462205fda35f3db947b6
#
_cell.length_a   1.000
_cell.length_b   1.000
_cell.length_c   1.000
_cell.angle_alpha   90.00
_cell.angle_beta   90.00
_cell.angle_gamma   90.00
#
_symmetry.space_group_name_H-M   'P 1'
#
loop_
_entity.id
_entity.type
_entity.pdbx_description
1 polymer ?
#
loop_
_entity_poly.entity_id
_entity_poly.type
_entity_poly.pdbx_seq_one_letter_code
_entity_poly.pdbx_strand_id
1 'polypeptide(L)'
;PTLYDPAVPQYENKPKGQFDGVISTDVMEHIPEEQISQVFREISTYATRFVFLCIATNPAIAVLPNGENAHCTLKPLEWWVDTWWHSAVKDNITVHIKTYGQYEGYQII
;
A
#
# COMPACT_ATOMS: atom_id res chain seq x y z
N PRO A 1 12.00 8.62 -11.51
CA PRO A 1 10.74 8.09 -10.99
C PRO A 1 9.66 9.14 -10.90
N THR A 2 8.42 8.72 -11.02
CA THR A 2 7.26 9.58 -10.84
C THR A 2 6.77 9.43 -9.40
N LEU A 3 6.55 10.55 -8.71
CA LEU A 3 6.10 10.56 -7.33
C LEU A 3 4.63 10.97 -7.25
N TYR A 4 3.90 10.31 -6.36
CA TYR A 4 2.52 10.66 -6.06
C TYR A 4 2.28 10.63 -4.56
N ASP A 5 1.70 11.71 -4.03
CA ASP A 5 1.28 11.80 -2.63
C ASP A 5 0.15 12.83 -2.55
N PRO A 6 -1.09 12.41 -2.27
CA PRO A 6 -2.23 13.33 -2.24
C PRO A 6 -2.13 14.38 -1.11
N ALA A 7 -1.29 14.14 -0.10
CA ALA A 7 -1.10 15.06 1.00
C ALA A 7 -0.04 16.14 0.73
N VAL A 8 0.73 16.01 -0.35
CA VAL A 8 1.81 16.94 -0.70
C VAL A 8 1.43 17.67 -1.99
N PRO A 9 1.20 18.99 -1.95
CA PRO A 9 0.69 19.74 -3.11
C PRO A 9 1.47 19.53 -4.41
N GLN A 10 2.79 19.45 -4.33
CA GLN A 10 3.63 19.27 -5.53
C GLN A 10 3.53 17.86 -6.13
N TYR A 11 2.95 16.88 -5.40
CA TYR A 11 2.80 15.49 -5.84
C TYR A 11 1.35 15.02 -5.82
N GLU A 12 0.37 15.93 -5.68
CA GLU A 12 -1.03 15.54 -5.46
C GLU A 12 -1.74 15.04 -6.72
N ASN A 13 -1.22 15.36 -7.90
CA ASN A 13 -1.82 14.90 -9.14
C ASN A 13 -1.48 13.44 -9.40
N LYS A 14 -2.51 12.64 -9.68
CA LYS A 14 -2.31 11.25 -10.02
C LYS A 14 -1.50 11.11 -11.31
N PRO A 15 -0.52 10.18 -11.35
CA PRO A 15 0.23 9.92 -12.57
C PRO A 15 -0.67 9.47 -13.70
N LYS A 16 -0.23 9.72 -14.93
CA LYS A 16 -0.91 9.25 -16.14
C LYS A 16 -0.11 8.13 -16.77
N GLY A 17 -0.81 7.17 -17.39
CA GLY A 17 -0.17 6.08 -18.10
C GLY A 17 0.19 4.91 -17.19
N GLN A 18 1.16 4.13 -17.62
CA GLN A 18 1.62 2.94 -16.91
C GLN A 18 3.12 2.99 -16.69
N PHE A 19 3.59 2.21 -15.71
CA PHE A 19 4.99 2.14 -15.31
C PHE A 19 5.40 0.67 -15.16
N ASP A 20 6.69 0.39 -15.29
CA ASP A 20 7.21 -0.96 -15.05
C ASP A 20 6.85 -1.45 -13.65
N GLY A 21 7.01 -0.59 -12.66
CA GLY A 21 6.74 -0.95 -11.28
C GLY A 21 6.14 0.18 -10.46
N VAL A 22 5.46 -0.21 -9.39
CA VAL A 22 4.97 0.69 -8.37
C VAL A 22 5.57 0.29 -7.04
N ILE A 23 6.14 1.24 -6.32
CA ILE A 23 6.73 1.04 -5.00
C ILE A 23 5.98 1.91 -4.00
N SER A 24 5.56 1.28 -2.90
CA SER A 24 4.93 1.98 -1.78
C SER A 24 5.57 1.52 -0.48
N THR A 25 6.10 2.46 0.29
CA THR A 25 6.71 2.16 1.58
C THR A 25 6.10 3.06 2.65
N ASP A 26 5.64 2.46 3.73
CA ASP A 26 5.09 3.18 4.89
C ASP A 26 3.90 4.09 4.56
N VAL A 27 3.03 3.63 3.67
CA VAL A 27 1.82 4.35 3.23
C VAL A 27 0.56 3.58 3.61
N MET A 28 0.51 2.29 3.32
CA MET A 28 -0.73 1.50 3.42
C MET A 28 -1.31 1.46 4.84
N GLU A 29 -0.47 1.45 5.88
CA GLU A 29 -0.92 1.45 7.28
C GLU A 29 -1.63 2.75 7.68
N HIS A 30 -1.45 3.82 6.90
CA HIS A 30 -2.14 5.09 7.12
C HIS A 30 -3.49 5.18 6.43
N ILE A 31 -3.84 4.21 5.61
CA ILE A 31 -5.08 4.20 4.84
C ILE A 31 -6.14 3.43 5.61
N PRO A 32 -7.35 3.97 5.79
CA PRO A 32 -8.43 3.24 6.44
C PRO A 32 -8.71 1.90 5.77
N GLU A 33 -9.02 0.90 6.58
CA GLU A 33 -9.18 -0.49 6.13
C GLU A 33 -10.14 -0.61 4.94
N GLU A 34 -11.27 0.09 5.01
CA GLU A 34 -12.30 0.03 3.97
C GLU A 34 -11.88 0.63 2.62
N GLN A 35 -10.77 1.37 2.59
CA GLN A 35 -10.25 1.98 1.37
C GLN A 35 -9.11 1.19 0.72
N ILE A 36 -8.55 0.21 1.42
CA ILE A 36 -7.37 -0.52 0.94
C ILE A 36 -7.64 -1.22 -0.39
N SER A 37 -8.78 -1.89 -0.53
CA SER A 37 -9.12 -2.59 -1.76
C SER A 37 -9.15 -1.67 -2.98
N GLN A 38 -9.68 -0.47 -2.80
CA GLN A 38 -9.74 0.55 -3.86
C GLN A 38 -8.32 0.99 -4.24
N VAL A 39 -7.47 1.24 -3.25
CA VAL A 39 -6.09 1.65 -3.47
C VAL A 39 -5.31 0.56 -4.20
N PHE A 40 -5.49 -0.70 -3.81
CA PHE A 40 -4.82 -1.83 -4.46
C PHE A 40 -5.25 -1.97 -5.92
N ARG A 41 -6.55 -1.82 -6.21
CA ARG A 41 -7.04 -1.82 -7.60
C ARG A 41 -6.38 -0.71 -8.41
N GLU A 42 -6.30 0.48 -7.84
CA GLU A 42 -5.68 1.62 -8.51
C GLU A 42 -4.19 1.37 -8.78
N ILE A 43 -3.44 0.88 -7.80
CA ILE A 43 -2.03 0.52 -7.98
C ILE A 43 -1.86 -0.48 -9.13
N SER A 44 -2.73 -1.48 -9.20
CA SER A 44 -2.64 -2.52 -10.24
C SER A 44 -2.83 -1.95 -11.65
N THR A 45 -3.52 -0.83 -11.79
CA THR A 45 -3.69 -0.21 -13.12
C THR A 45 -2.42 0.47 -13.61
N TYR A 46 -1.52 0.85 -12.71
CA TYR A 46 -0.28 1.54 -13.06
C TYR A 46 0.88 0.59 -13.36
N ALA A 47 0.92 -0.59 -12.73
CA ALA A 47 2.04 -1.50 -12.83
C ALA A 47 1.90 -2.43 -14.02
N THR A 48 2.97 -2.58 -14.81
CA THR A 48 3.00 -3.55 -15.91
C THR A 48 3.85 -4.77 -15.61
N ARG A 49 4.77 -4.70 -14.63
CA ARG A 49 5.70 -5.79 -14.32
C ARG A 49 5.72 -6.16 -12.84
N PHE A 50 5.78 -5.18 -11.94
CA PHE A 50 5.85 -5.51 -10.51
C PHE A 50 5.23 -4.43 -9.63
N VAL A 51 4.88 -4.84 -8.40
CA VAL A 51 4.49 -3.97 -7.30
C VAL A 51 5.30 -4.38 -6.08
N PHE A 52 5.79 -3.42 -5.32
CA PHE A 52 6.46 -3.66 -4.05
C PHE A 52 5.80 -2.82 -2.97
N LEU A 53 5.24 -3.48 -1.96
CA LEU A 53 4.60 -2.84 -0.82
C LEU A 53 5.38 -3.18 0.44
N CYS A 54 5.78 -2.16 1.20
CA CYS A 54 6.40 -2.32 2.51
C CYS A 54 5.50 -1.63 3.53
N ILE A 55 5.01 -2.39 4.51
CA ILE A 55 3.92 -1.97 5.38
C ILE A 55 4.32 -2.14 6.84
N ALA A 56 4.17 -1.07 7.62
CA ALA A 56 4.38 -1.12 9.06
C ALA A 56 3.17 -1.77 9.76
N THR A 57 3.44 -2.56 10.79
CA THR A 57 2.39 -3.23 11.57
C THR A 57 2.40 -2.83 13.04
N ASN A 58 3.23 -1.84 13.40
CA ASN A 58 3.23 -1.24 14.74
C ASN A 58 2.34 0.00 14.78
N PRO A 59 1.76 0.35 15.94
CA PRO A 59 1.15 1.66 16.11
C PRO A 59 2.18 2.76 15.84
N ALA A 60 1.72 3.89 15.27
CA ALA A 60 2.56 5.06 15.08
C ALA A 60 2.76 5.78 16.43
N ILE A 61 3.83 6.58 16.51
CA ILE A 61 4.02 7.50 17.64
C ILE A 61 3.02 8.67 17.51
N ALA A 62 2.78 9.12 16.27
CA ALA A 62 1.89 10.25 16.00
C ALA A 62 0.42 9.88 16.16
N VAL A 63 -0.36 10.84 16.67
CA VAL A 63 -1.80 10.71 16.87
C VAL A 63 -2.48 11.76 16.00
N LEU A 64 -3.60 11.38 15.37
CA LEU A 64 -4.39 12.29 14.55
C LEU A 64 -5.16 13.28 15.44
N PRO A 65 -5.62 14.42 14.88
CA PRO A 65 -6.38 15.42 15.64
C PRO A 65 -7.63 14.86 16.33
N ASN A 66 -8.24 13.79 15.80
CA ASN A 66 -9.40 13.15 16.40
C ASN A 66 -9.06 12.15 17.52
N GLY A 67 -7.79 12.02 17.89
CA GLY A 67 -7.33 11.09 18.93
C GLY A 67 -6.99 9.69 18.44
N GLU A 68 -7.22 9.37 17.17
CA GLU A 68 -6.89 8.07 16.61
C GLU A 68 -5.41 7.99 16.26
N ASN A 69 -4.85 6.75 16.29
CA ASN A 69 -3.48 6.53 15.88
C ASN A 69 -3.33 6.76 14.38
N ALA A 70 -2.21 7.37 13.97
CA ALA A 70 -1.95 7.64 12.55
C ALA A 70 -1.83 6.36 11.72
N HIS A 71 -1.43 5.22 12.33
CA HIS A 71 -1.50 3.91 11.68
C HIS A 71 -2.89 3.33 11.88
N CYS A 72 -3.79 3.56 10.93
CA CYS A 72 -5.20 3.15 11.04
C CYS A 72 -5.41 1.66 10.84
N THR A 73 -4.57 1.00 10.04
CA THR A 73 -4.77 -0.39 9.63
C THR A 73 -3.54 -1.20 10.01
N LEU A 74 -3.66 -1.93 11.12
CA LEU A 74 -2.57 -2.75 11.67
C LEU A 74 -2.96 -4.21 11.52
N LYS A 75 -2.49 -4.85 10.45
CA LYS A 75 -2.86 -6.21 10.10
C LYS A 75 -1.62 -7.05 9.80
N PRO A 76 -1.69 -8.38 10.01
CA PRO A 76 -0.59 -9.26 9.65
C PRO A 76 -0.45 -9.43 8.13
N LEU A 77 0.67 -10.00 7.71
CA LEU A 77 0.98 -10.21 6.30
C LEU A 77 -0.15 -10.91 5.54
N GLU A 78 -0.74 -11.96 6.13
CA GLU A 78 -1.78 -12.75 5.49
C GLU A 78 -3.00 -11.89 5.12
N TRP A 79 -3.34 -10.93 5.96
CA TRP A 79 -4.45 -10.02 5.68
C TRP A 79 -4.18 -9.16 4.44
N TRP A 80 -2.95 -8.65 4.32
CA TRP A 80 -2.56 -7.83 3.18
C TRP A 80 -2.51 -8.64 1.89
N VAL A 81 -1.99 -9.86 1.96
CA VAL A 81 -1.93 -10.79 0.82
C VAL A 81 -3.35 -11.14 0.35
N ASP A 82 -4.23 -11.53 1.28
CA ASP A 82 -5.60 -11.87 0.95
C ASP A 82 -6.35 -10.68 0.35
N THR A 83 -6.14 -9.50 0.90
CA THR A 83 -6.78 -8.29 0.39
C THR A 83 -6.34 -7.99 -1.04
N TRP A 84 -5.06 -8.17 -1.35
CA TRP A 84 -4.58 -8.02 -2.72
C TRP A 84 -5.24 -9.05 -3.65
N TRP A 85 -5.27 -10.32 -3.25
CA TRP A 85 -5.86 -11.39 -4.04
C TRP A 85 -7.33 -11.11 -4.39
N HIS A 86 -8.09 -10.57 -3.45
CA HIS A 86 -9.52 -10.29 -3.66
C HIS A 86 -9.78 -8.95 -4.36
N SER A 87 -8.78 -8.09 -4.45
CA SER A 87 -8.97 -6.72 -4.95
C SER A 87 -8.34 -6.48 -6.30
N ALA A 88 -7.13 -6.99 -6.52
CA ALA A 88 -6.24 -6.49 -7.56
C ALA A 88 -5.44 -7.55 -8.28
N VAL A 89 -5.80 -8.83 -8.16
CA VAL A 89 -5.07 -9.89 -8.88
C VAL A 89 -5.07 -9.59 -10.36
N LYS A 90 -3.88 -9.59 -10.95
CA LYS A 90 -3.65 -9.30 -12.35
C LYS A 90 -2.53 -10.19 -12.85
N ASP A 91 -2.75 -10.83 -14.00
CA ASP A 91 -1.71 -11.64 -14.64
C ASP A 91 -0.56 -10.75 -15.10
N ASN A 92 0.61 -11.31 -15.22
CA ASN A 92 1.82 -10.68 -15.76
C ASN A 92 2.49 -9.67 -14.83
N ILE A 93 2.04 -9.51 -13.59
CA ILE A 93 2.77 -8.72 -12.60
C ILE A 93 3.16 -9.59 -11.41
N THR A 94 4.30 -9.27 -10.82
CA THR A 94 4.76 -9.89 -9.58
C THR A 94 4.53 -8.91 -8.45
N VAL A 95 3.89 -9.36 -7.38
CA VAL A 95 3.59 -8.51 -6.24
C VAL A 95 4.42 -8.97 -5.05
N HIS A 96 5.18 -8.05 -4.48
CA HIS A 96 5.98 -8.25 -3.28
C HIS A 96 5.31 -7.52 -2.14
N ILE A 97 4.95 -8.23 -1.09
CA ILE A 97 4.41 -7.62 0.12
C ILE A 97 5.31 -7.96 1.29
N LYS A 98 5.85 -6.92 1.92
CA LYS A 98 6.69 -7.05 3.10
C LYS A 98 6.03 -6.30 4.25
N THR A 99 5.92 -6.97 5.40
CA THR A 99 5.48 -6.33 6.64
C THR A 99 6.64 -6.33 7.64
N TYR A 100 6.67 -5.34 8.51
CA TYR A 100 7.67 -5.24 9.57
C TYR A 100 7.02 -4.68 10.83
N GLY A 101 7.69 -4.82 11.96
CA GLY A 101 7.19 -4.38 13.24
C GLY A 101 6.61 -5.55 14.02
N GLN A 102 5.37 -5.43 14.48
CA GLN A 102 4.73 -6.48 15.29
C GLN A 102 4.54 -7.78 14.51
N TYR A 103 4.20 -7.68 13.22
CA TYR A 103 4.02 -8.84 12.35
C TYR A 103 5.00 -8.74 11.19
N GLU A 104 6.11 -9.49 11.29
CA GLU A 104 7.13 -9.51 10.23
C GLU A 104 6.82 -10.59 9.21
N GLY A 105 7.01 -10.28 7.95
CA GLY A 105 6.84 -11.26 6.89
C GLY A 105 7.14 -10.70 5.52
N TYR A 106 7.22 -11.61 4.55
CA TYR A 106 7.43 -11.28 3.15
C TYR A 106 6.83 -12.36 2.29
N GLN A 107 6.06 -11.97 1.29
CA GLN A 107 5.48 -12.91 0.34
C GLN A 107 5.46 -12.31 -1.05
N ILE A 108 5.76 -13.14 -2.03
CA ILE A 108 5.64 -12.82 -3.46
C ILE A 108 4.37 -13.52 -3.98
N ILE A 109 3.57 -12.76 -4.67
CA ILE A 109 2.34 -13.27 -5.28
C ILE A 109 2.54 -13.43 -6.79
#